data_5ddd256874a92dced3b2363617228710
#
_entry.id   5ddd256874a92dced3b2363617228710
#
_cell.length_a   1.000
_cell.length_b   1.000
_cell.length_c   1.000
_cell.angle_alpha   90.00
_cell.angle_beta   90.00
_cell.angle_gamma   90.00
#
_symmetry.space_group_name_H-M   'P 1'
#
loop_
_entity.id
_entity.type
_entity.pdbx_description
1 polymer ?
#
loop_
_entity_poly.entity_id
_entity_poly.type
_entity_poly.pdbx_seq_one_letter_code
_entity_poly.pdbx_strand_id
1 'polypeptide(L)'
;MGKYAIAIALLVGLINSAFARDDGRYARDPLKYWFDDLTSSNGKCCSFADGFSVSDVDWDMEDGHYRVLLHGEWINVPNSSVVTEPNRYGPAVVWPYMDNHGNIYIRCFLPGSGA
;
A
#
# COMPACT_ATOMS: atom_id res chain seq x y z
N MET A 1 29.75 -23.69 28.69
CA MET A 1 28.94 -22.49 28.85
C MET A 1 28.68 -21.76 27.54
N GLY A 2 29.33 -22.15 26.44
CA GLY A 2 29.14 -21.54 25.16
C GLY A 2 27.76 -21.68 24.55
N LYS A 3 26.98 -22.68 24.92
CA LYS A 3 25.66 -22.90 24.38
C LYS A 3 24.62 -21.85 24.80
N TYR A 4 24.81 -21.20 25.92
CA TYR A 4 23.89 -20.12 26.34
C TYR A 4 24.13 -18.81 25.59
N ALA A 5 25.38 -18.52 25.25
CA ALA A 5 25.72 -17.34 24.47
C ALA A 5 25.15 -17.41 23.03
N ILE A 6 25.14 -18.61 22.44
CA ILE A 6 24.61 -18.81 21.08
C ILE A 6 23.09 -18.59 21.07
N ALA A 7 22.36 -19.07 22.08
CA ALA A 7 20.92 -18.91 22.17
C ALA A 7 20.52 -17.41 22.28
N ILE A 8 21.27 -16.63 23.04
CA ILE A 8 21.02 -15.20 23.19
C ILE A 8 21.24 -14.46 21.87
N ALA A 9 22.29 -14.80 21.12
CA ALA A 9 22.58 -14.17 19.82
C ALA A 9 21.47 -14.42 18.81
N LEU A 10 20.90 -15.62 18.78
CA LEU A 10 19.78 -15.95 17.90
C LEU A 10 18.52 -15.14 18.24
N LEU A 11 18.27 -14.93 19.52
CA LEU A 11 17.10 -14.17 19.95
C LEU A 11 17.18 -12.70 19.50
N VAL A 12 18.35 -12.08 19.60
CA VAL A 12 18.58 -10.71 19.15
C VAL A 12 18.38 -10.58 17.64
N GLY A 13 18.84 -11.57 16.85
CA GLY A 13 18.63 -11.56 15.41
C GLY A 13 17.17 -11.61 14.99
N LEU A 14 16.33 -12.32 15.74
CA LEU A 14 14.90 -12.42 15.43
C LEU A 14 14.14 -11.11 15.72
N ILE A 15 14.55 -10.36 16.73
CA ILE A 15 13.91 -9.09 17.08
C ILE A 15 14.12 -8.02 16.00
N ASN A 16 15.29 -8.01 15.35
CA ASN A 16 15.62 -6.98 14.37
C ASN A 16 14.82 -7.07 13.07
N SER A 17 14.14 -8.18 12.79
CA SER A 17 13.39 -8.36 11.55
C SER A 17 11.94 -7.89 11.62
N ALA A 18 11.46 -7.39 12.76
CA ALA A 18 10.04 -7.18 12.99
C ALA A 18 9.54 -5.74 12.77
N PHE A 19 10.39 -4.74 12.51
CA PHE A 19 10.00 -3.36 12.76
C PHE A 19 9.96 -2.40 11.58
N ALA A 20 10.45 -2.73 10.41
CA ALA A 20 10.47 -1.74 9.33
C ALA A 20 9.48 -2.13 8.24
N ARG A 21 8.46 -1.30 8.01
CA ARG A 21 7.57 -1.47 6.85
C ARG A 21 8.32 -1.26 5.55
N ASP A 22 9.18 -0.26 5.52
CA ASP A 22 10.08 -0.02 4.38
C ASP A 22 11.48 -0.42 4.79
N ASP A 23 11.71 -1.73 4.83
CA ASP A 23 12.98 -2.33 5.26
C ASP A 23 13.94 -2.58 4.10
N GLY A 24 13.65 -2.01 2.92
CA GLY A 24 14.44 -2.25 1.72
C GLY A 24 14.00 -3.45 0.91
N ARG A 25 12.93 -4.16 1.30
CA ARG A 25 12.38 -5.29 0.54
C ARG A 25 12.12 -4.95 -0.91
N TYR A 26 11.62 -3.75 -1.15
CA TYR A 26 11.24 -3.28 -2.48
C TYR A 26 12.33 -2.48 -3.17
N ALA A 27 13.50 -2.32 -2.53
CA ALA A 27 14.58 -1.48 -3.07
C ALA A 27 15.09 -1.96 -4.43
N ARG A 28 14.97 -3.26 -4.72
CA ARG A 28 15.39 -3.86 -5.98
C ARG A 28 14.25 -4.15 -6.94
N ASP A 29 13.02 -3.80 -6.57
CA ASP A 29 11.88 -3.96 -7.45
C ASP A 29 12.01 -2.98 -8.62
N PRO A 30 11.88 -3.45 -9.89
CA PRO A 30 11.99 -2.57 -11.05
C PRO A 30 10.98 -1.44 -11.06
N LEU A 31 9.85 -1.59 -10.35
CA LEU A 31 8.79 -0.59 -10.30
C LEU A 31 8.92 0.37 -9.13
N LYS A 32 9.94 0.20 -8.27
CA LYS A 32 10.04 1.00 -7.04
C LYS A 32 10.00 2.50 -7.31
N TYR A 33 10.82 2.97 -8.24
CA TYR A 33 10.89 4.40 -8.54
C TYR A 33 9.59 4.92 -9.17
N TRP A 34 8.97 4.10 -10.00
CA TRP A 34 7.68 4.45 -10.57
C TRP A 34 6.61 4.60 -9.48
N PHE A 35 6.54 3.65 -8.54
CA PHE A 35 5.60 3.75 -7.42
C PHE A 35 5.88 4.96 -6.54
N ASP A 36 7.15 5.24 -6.27
CA ASP A 36 7.53 6.37 -5.40
C ASP A 36 7.16 7.72 -6.01
N ASP A 37 7.01 7.78 -7.33
CA ASP A 37 6.65 9.01 -8.04
C ASP A 37 5.16 9.14 -8.35
N LEU A 38 4.36 8.14 -8.04
CA LEU A 38 2.91 8.22 -8.29
C LEU A 38 2.28 9.35 -7.52
N THR A 39 1.39 10.05 -8.21
CA THR A 39 0.66 11.18 -7.63
C THR A 39 -0.81 11.12 -8.02
N SER A 40 -1.66 11.65 -7.15
CA SER A 40 -3.02 12.05 -7.46
C SER A 40 -3.11 13.57 -7.39
N SER A 41 -4.30 14.14 -7.54
CA SER A 41 -4.50 15.58 -7.32
C SER A 41 -4.21 16.00 -5.88
N ASN A 42 -4.18 15.04 -4.95
CA ASN A 42 -3.83 15.28 -3.55
C ASN A 42 -2.32 15.30 -3.29
N GLY A 43 -1.49 15.06 -4.29
CA GLY A 43 -0.05 14.99 -4.17
C GLY A 43 0.49 13.58 -4.25
N LYS A 44 1.70 13.35 -3.76
CA LYS A 44 2.34 12.04 -3.83
C LYS A 44 1.57 10.99 -3.02
N CYS A 45 1.52 9.77 -3.56
CA CYS A 45 0.83 8.64 -2.95
C CYS A 45 1.63 7.96 -1.83
N CYS A 46 2.84 8.42 -1.56
CA CYS A 46 3.81 7.77 -0.68
C CYS A 46 4.49 6.59 -1.38
N SER A 47 5.17 5.74 -0.63
CA SER A 47 5.94 4.66 -1.24
C SER A 47 5.07 3.44 -1.55
N PHE A 48 5.59 2.55 -2.37
CA PHE A 48 4.95 1.25 -2.63
C PHE A 48 4.67 0.49 -1.31
N ALA A 49 5.55 0.60 -0.33
CA ALA A 49 5.39 -0.09 0.94
C ALA A 49 4.18 0.39 1.73
N ASP A 50 3.67 1.59 1.47
CA ASP A 50 2.52 2.16 2.16
C ASP A 50 1.19 1.88 1.45
N GLY A 51 1.23 1.34 0.23
CA GLY A 51 0.04 0.96 -0.52
C GLY A 51 -0.37 -0.48 -0.24
N PHE A 52 -1.62 -0.79 -0.56
CA PHE A 52 -2.16 -2.15 -0.46
C PHE A 52 -2.71 -2.58 -1.80
N SER A 53 -2.30 -3.77 -2.27
CA SER A 53 -2.89 -4.36 -3.46
C SER A 53 -4.33 -4.78 -3.19
N VAL A 54 -5.20 -4.54 -4.14
CA VAL A 54 -6.63 -4.82 -4.03
C VAL A 54 -7.02 -5.81 -5.13
N SER A 55 -7.67 -6.91 -4.75
CA SER A 55 -8.14 -7.87 -5.76
C SER A 55 -9.30 -7.27 -6.56
N ASP A 56 -9.53 -7.80 -7.76
CA ASP A 56 -10.53 -7.25 -8.69
C ASP A 56 -11.96 -7.31 -8.12
N VAL A 57 -12.23 -8.20 -7.17
CA VAL A 57 -13.56 -8.30 -6.55
C VAL A 57 -13.75 -7.28 -5.42
N ASP A 58 -12.69 -6.61 -4.99
CA ASP A 58 -12.71 -5.69 -3.87
C ASP A 58 -12.66 -4.22 -4.31
N TRP A 59 -12.81 -3.96 -5.58
CA TRP A 59 -12.98 -2.60 -6.10
C TRP A 59 -13.89 -2.61 -7.32
N ASP A 60 -14.58 -1.53 -7.53
CA ASP A 60 -15.45 -1.36 -8.69
C ASP A 60 -15.62 0.13 -9.03
N MET A 61 -16.42 0.39 -10.04
CA MET A 61 -16.85 1.74 -10.38
C MET A 61 -18.39 1.78 -10.30
N GLU A 62 -18.91 2.74 -9.57
CA GLU A 62 -20.34 2.94 -9.41
C GLU A 62 -20.66 4.43 -9.51
N ASP A 63 -21.62 4.79 -10.36
CA ASP A 63 -22.07 6.17 -10.56
C ASP A 63 -20.93 7.15 -10.90
N GLY A 64 -19.93 6.68 -11.66
CA GLY A 64 -18.79 7.48 -12.08
C GLY A 64 -17.69 7.62 -11.04
N HIS A 65 -17.77 6.88 -9.94
CA HIS A 65 -16.77 6.89 -8.87
C HIS A 65 -16.22 5.50 -8.63
N TYR A 66 -14.92 5.42 -8.37
CA TYR A 66 -14.33 4.17 -7.89
C TYR A 66 -14.72 3.95 -6.43
N ARG A 67 -14.86 2.67 -6.07
CA ARG A 67 -15.08 2.24 -4.69
C ARG A 67 -14.10 1.13 -4.37
N VAL A 68 -13.64 1.08 -3.13
CA VAL A 68 -12.81 -0.02 -2.64
C VAL A 68 -13.40 -0.60 -1.37
N LEU A 69 -13.24 -1.90 -1.21
CA LEU A 69 -13.66 -2.61 0.00
C LEU A 69 -12.48 -2.69 0.96
N LEU A 70 -12.60 -2.01 2.08
CA LEU A 70 -11.57 -1.99 3.12
C LEU A 70 -12.23 -2.32 4.46
N HIS A 71 -11.69 -3.32 5.14
CA HIS A 71 -12.20 -3.74 6.46
C HIS A 71 -13.71 -4.02 6.46
N GLY A 72 -14.21 -4.63 5.38
CA GLY A 72 -15.62 -4.97 5.26
C GLY A 72 -16.55 -3.82 4.87
N GLU A 73 -15.98 -2.66 4.55
CA GLU A 73 -16.76 -1.46 4.22
C GLU A 73 -16.39 -0.96 2.83
N TRP A 74 -17.41 -0.66 2.01
CA TRP A 74 -17.21 -0.03 0.71
C TRP A 74 -16.99 1.46 0.88
N ILE A 75 -15.86 1.95 0.40
CA ILE A 75 -15.45 3.33 0.56
C ILE A 75 -15.35 3.98 -0.81
N ASN A 76 -16.03 5.11 -0.97
CA ASN A 76 -15.94 5.89 -2.21
C ASN A 76 -14.56 6.52 -2.32
N VAL A 77 -13.98 6.42 -3.50
CA VAL A 77 -12.70 7.06 -3.81
C VAL A 77 -12.99 8.43 -4.42
N PRO A 78 -12.57 9.52 -3.76
CA PRO A 78 -12.72 10.84 -4.39
C PRO A 78 -11.97 10.90 -5.72
N ASN A 79 -12.54 11.61 -6.70
CA ASN A 79 -11.88 11.73 -8.00
C ASN A 79 -10.48 12.34 -7.90
N SER A 80 -10.27 13.22 -6.91
CA SER A 80 -8.96 13.81 -6.65
C SER A 80 -7.93 12.82 -6.16
N SER A 81 -8.36 11.66 -5.70
CA SER A 81 -7.45 10.60 -5.20
C SER A 81 -7.06 9.60 -6.28
N VAL A 82 -7.66 9.67 -7.46
CA VAL A 82 -7.39 8.70 -8.53
C VAL A 82 -6.07 9.03 -9.22
N VAL A 83 -5.20 8.01 -9.32
CA VAL A 83 -3.97 8.11 -10.11
C VAL A 83 -4.35 7.89 -11.57
N THR A 84 -3.99 8.83 -12.43
CA THR A 84 -4.39 8.79 -13.85
C THR A 84 -3.34 8.14 -14.75
N GLU A 85 -2.15 7.86 -14.23
CA GLU A 85 -1.14 7.13 -15.01
C GLU A 85 -1.58 5.70 -15.28
N PRO A 86 -1.17 5.12 -16.41
CA PRO A 86 -1.42 3.71 -16.65
C PRO A 86 -0.78 2.85 -15.56
N ASN A 87 -1.50 1.81 -15.13
CA ASN A 87 -1.00 0.90 -14.10
C ASN A 87 0.04 -0.05 -14.70
N ARG A 88 1.28 0.09 -14.28
CA ARG A 88 2.39 -0.77 -14.71
C ARG A 88 2.55 -2.02 -13.86
N TYR A 89 1.85 -2.07 -12.72
CA TYR A 89 1.95 -3.17 -11.78
C TYR A 89 0.96 -4.29 -12.08
N GLY A 90 -0.26 -3.93 -12.50
CA GLY A 90 -1.33 -4.87 -12.81
C GLY A 90 -2.50 -4.74 -11.84
N PRO A 91 -2.40 -5.27 -10.63
CA PRO A 91 -3.49 -5.13 -9.64
C PRO A 91 -3.73 -3.69 -9.25
N ALA A 92 -4.94 -3.40 -8.78
CA ALA A 92 -5.23 -2.10 -8.18
C ALA A 92 -4.44 -1.93 -6.88
N VAL A 93 -4.11 -0.69 -6.55
CA VAL A 93 -3.42 -0.35 -5.30
C VAL A 93 -4.12 0.82 -4.66
N VAL A 94 -4.30 0.76 -3.35
CA VAL A 94 -4.91 1.82 -2.57
C VAL A 94 -3.98 2.28 -1.47
N TRP A 95 -3.94 3.59 -1.23
CA TRP A 95 -3.19 4.21 -0.13
C TRP A 95 -4.19 4.86 0.82
N PRO A 96 -4.71 4.10 1.80
CA PRO A 96 -5.65 4.65 2.77
C PRO A 96 -4.92 5.32 3.93
N TYR A 97 -5.60 6.24 4.58
CA TYR A 97 -5.16 6.75 5.87
C TYR A 97 -6.37 6.95 6.78
N MET A 98 -6.14 6.99 8.07
CA MET A 98 -7.18 7.09 9.07
C MET A 98 -7.00 8.39 9.86
N ASP A 99 -8.09 9.12 10.10
CA ASP A 99 -8.04 10.31 10.94
C ASP A 99 -8.10 9.96 12.44
N ASN A 100 -8.09 10.97 13.28
CA ASN A 100 -8.11 10.78 14.74
C ASN A 100 -9.43 10.20 15.26
N HIS A 101 -10.47 10.18 14.44
CA HIS A 101 -11.79 9.65 14.78
C HIS A 101 -12.04 8.25 14.22
N GLY A 102 -11.05 7.66 13.58
CA GLY A 102 -11.18 6.34 12.99
C GLY A 102 -11.82 6.33 11.60
N ASN A 103 -12.03 7.48 10.98
CA ASN A 103 -12.55 7.55 9.61
C ASN A 103 -11.45 7.22 8.62
N ILE A 104 -11.80 6.41 7.61
CA ILE A 104 -10.85 5.99 6.57
C ILE A 104 -11.00 6.92 5.37
N TYR A 105 -9.88 7.46 4.93
CA TYR A 105 -9.78 8.29 3.74
C TYR A 105 -8.82 7.65 2.75
N ILE A 106 -9.04 7.91 1.46
CA ILE A 106 -8.18 7.40 0.40
C ILE A 106 -7.30 8.55 -0.10
N ARG A 107 -6.00 8.45 0.15
CA ARG A 107 -5.03 9.42 -0.37
C ARG A 107 -4.84 9.23 -1.87
N CYS A 108 -4.63 8.00 -2.30
CA CYS A 108 -4.48 7.64 -3.71
C CYS A 108 -5.15 6.31 -3.99
N PHE A 109 -5.64 6.16 -5.20
CA PHE A 109 -6.12 4.89 -5.73
C PHE A 109 -5.62 4.74 -7.16
N LEU A 110 -4.92 3.66 -7.41
CA LEU A 110 -4.46 3.27 -8.74
C LEU A 110 -5.36 2.16 -9.24
N PRO A 111 -6.25 2.42 -10.20
CA PRO A 111 -7.12 1.36 -10.73
C PRO A 111 -6.30 0.23 -11.34
N GLY A 112 -6.81 -1.01 -11.20
CA GLY A 112 -6.18 -2.15 -11.83
C GLY A 112 -6.20 -2.06 -13.34
N SER A 113 -5.27 -2.76 -13.99
CA SER A 113 -5.18 -2.75 -15.46
C SER A 113 -6.35 -3.49 -16.12
N GLY A 114 -7.17 -4.20 -15.36
CA GLY A 114 -8.34 -4.89 -15.86
C GLY A 114 -8.04 -6.18 -16.62
N ALA A 115 -6.83 -6.62 -16.56
CA ALA A 115 -6.43 -7.84 -17.26
C ALA A 115 -6.55 -9.07 -16.38
#